data_566e30cd00f0d218d64b570cab467c07
#
_entry.id   566e30cd00f0d218d64b570cab467c07
#
_cell.length_a   1.000
_cell.length_b   1.000
_cell.length_c   1.000
_cell.angle_alpha   90.00
_cell.angle_beta   90.00
_cell.angle_gamma   90.00
#
_symmetry.space_group_name_H-M   'P 1'
#
loop_
_entity.id
_entity.type
_entity.pdbx_description
1 polymer ?
#
loop_
_entity_poly.entity_id
_entity_poly.type
_entity_poly.pdbx_seq_one_letter_code
_entity_poly.pdbx_strand_id
1 'polypeptide(L)'
;VLGFSYVMEYTKCTEHMVYFISAGLKKMTKIIIPGAVIITFLINIALPTAAGCAAAVGALLIPALIRSGVHPAMAGSAIFLGTWGSSLSPGLMFNPQVAQLAGVDVMTVIASFSMQAVIGIVVAAILLNIVAIVKKEHTGYVMKNDTVEEGKEFKVNYFYAIIPIIPLVLLVLGSKQVAVIPEISVPVSMLIGTAIGIIAVRPNVAEAVKKFFRGTG
;
A
#
# COMPACT_ATOMS: atom_id res chain seq x y z
N VAL A 1 13.30 -6.97 -2.08
CA VAL A 1 12.06 -6.17 -1.86
C VAL A 1 11.30 -5.96 -3.15
N LEU A 2 11.89 -5.33 -4.19
CA LEU A 2 11.19 -5.09 -5.47
C LEU A 2 10.73 -6.38 -6.12
N GLY A 3 11.53 -7.44 -6.10
CA GLY A 3 11.12 -8.74 -6.63
C GLY A 3 9.85 -9.28 -5.96
N PHE A 4 9.71 -9.16 -4.64
CA PHE A 4 8.49 -9.48 -3.92
C PHE A 4 7.29 -8.68 -4.44
N SER A 5 7.44 -7.35 -4.57
CA SER A 5 6.36 -6.48 -5.06
C SER A 5 5.89 -6.87 -6.46
N TYR A 6 6.81 -7.17 -7.38
CA TYR A 6 6.47 -7.63 -8.74
C TYR A 6 5.75 -8.98 -8.76
N VAL A 7 6.11 -9.91 -7.85
CA VAL A 7 5.40 -11.19 -7.75
C VAL A 7 4.00 -10.99 -7.18
N MET A 8 3.83 -10.13 -6.15
CA MET A 8 2.52 -9.82 -5.58
C MET A 8 1.58 -9.16 -6.60
N GLU A 9 2.12 -8.30 -7.47
CA GLU A 9 1.37 -7.71 -8.58
C GLU A 9 1.01 -8.77 -9.63
N TYR A 10 1.97 -9.59 -10.06
CA TYR A 10 1.75 -10.66 -11.04
C TYR A 10 0.71 -11.69 -10.57
N THR A 11 0.73 -12.07 -9.30
CA THR A 11 -0.22 -13.00 -8.68
C THR A 11 -1.58 -12.35 -8.34
N LYS A 12 -1.73 -11.05 -8.58
CA LYS A 12 -2.89 -10.23 -8.21
C LYS A 12 -3.19 -10.17 -6.71
N CYS A 13 -2.31 -10.67 -5.85
CA CYS A 13 -2.46 -10.57 -4.40
C CYS A 13 -2.60 -9.11 -3.95
N THR A 14 -1.84 -8.20 -4.59
CA THR A 14 -1.96 -6.75 -4.38
C THR A 14 -3.36 -6.24 -4.70
N GLU A 15 -3.96 -6.64 -5.83
CA GLU A 15 -5.32 -6.23 -6.19
C GLU A 15 -6.33 -6.69 -5.13
N HIS A 16 -6.27 -7.96 -4.69
CA HIS A 16 -7.13 -8.49 -3.64
C HIS A 16 -7.00 -7.71 -2.32
N MET A 17 -5.77 -7.37 -1.92
CA MET A 17 -5.51 -6.56 -0.72
C MET A 17 -6.11 -5.15 -0.84
N VAL A 18 -5.88 -4.49 -1.98
CA VAL A 18 -6.42 -3.14 -2.22
C VAL A 18 -7.95 -3.15 -2.21
N TYR A 19 -8.60 -4.11 -2.87
CA TYR A 19 -10.07 -4.23 -2.84
C TYR A 19 -10.59 -4.49 -1.43
N PHE A 20 -9.94 -5.37 -0.67
CA PHE A 20 -10.33 -5.69 0.70
C PHE A 20 -10.28 -4.47 1.61
N ILE A 21 -9.16 -3.74 1.61
CA ILE A 21 -8.98 -2.56 2.47
C ILE A 21 -9.88 -1.41 1.99
N SER A 22 -10.03 -1.22 0.68
CA SER A 22 -10.84 -0.13 0.11
C SER A 22 -12.36 -0.33 0.25
N ALA A 23 -12.81 -1.56 0.54
CA ALA A 23 -14.24 -1.83 0.73
C ALA A 23 -14.87 -0.97 1.86
N GLY A 24 -14.09 -0.61 2.87
CA GLY A 24 -14.51 0.29 3.95
C GLY A 24 -14.80 1.72 3.49
N LEU A 25 -14.13 2.18 2.44
CA LEU A 25 -14.24 3.57 1.97
C LEU A 25 -15.61 3.89 1.38
N LYS A 26 -16.28 2.91 0.76
CA LYS A 26 -17.62 3.07 0.16
C LYS A 26 -18.69 3.57 1.13
N LYS A 27 -18.47 3.41 2.45
CA LYS A 27 -19.39 3.84 3.51
C LYS A 27 -19.10 5.24 4.06
N MET A 28 -18.01 5.90 3.62
CA MET A 28 -17.47 7.11 4.25
C MET A 28 -17.56 8.34 3.32
N THR A 29 -18.76 8.67 2.85
CA THR A 29 -18.97 9.76 1.88
C THR A 29 -18.47 11.13 2.33
N LYS A 30 -18.60 11.49 3.63
CA LYS A 30 -18.21 12.83 4.14
C LYS A 30 -16.70 13.02 4.33
N ILE A 31 -15.96 11.92 4.50
CA ILE A 31 -14.50 11.92 4.73
C ILE A 31 -13.77 11.04 3.72
N ILE A 32 -14.31 10.99 2.50
CA ILE A 32 -13.82 10.09 1.46
C ILE A 32 -12.37 10.42 1.05
N ILE A 33 -12.01 11.71 1.00
CA ILE A 33 -10.64 12.16 0.66
C ILE A 33 -9.65 11.77 1.76
N PRO A 34 -9.83 12.16 3.04
CA PRO A 34 -8.98 11.69 4.13
C PRO A 34 -8.92 10.16 4.24
N GLY A 35 -10.07 9.50 4.04
CA GLY A 35 -10.14 8.04 4.04
C GLY A 35 -9.27 7.41 2.95
N ALA A 36 -9.27 7.97 1.74
CA ALA A 36 -8.42 7.51 0.65
C ALA A 36 -6.92 7.70 0.96
N VAL A 37 -6.53 8.83 1.56
CA VAL A 37 -5.16 9.08 2.01
C VAL A 37 -4.71 8.00 3.00
N ILE A 38 -5.51 7.76 4.05
CA ILE A 38 -5.16 6.81 5.11
C ILE A 38 -5.13 5.37 4.58
N ILE A 39 -6.11 4.98 3.76
CA ILE A 39 -6.12 3.64 3.16
C ILE A 39 -4.90 3.43 2.28
N THR A 40 -4.56 4.39 1.43
CA THR A 40 -3.36 4.30 0.58
C THR A 40 -2.10 4.23 1.42
N PHE A 41 -2.02 5.01 2.51
CA PHE A 41 -0.89 4.98 3.44
C PHE A 41 -0.71 3.59 4.08
N LEU A 42 -1.79 2.98 4.58
CA LEU A 42 -1.73 1.64 5.17
C LEU A 42 -1.32 0.57 4.15
N ILE A 43 -1.88 0.63 2.94
CA ILE A 43 -1.50 -0.29 1.85
C ILE A 43 -0.02 -0.11 1.50
N ASN A 44 0.47 1.12 1.45
CA ASN A 44 1.85 1.41 1.07
C ASN A 44 2.89 0.99 2.12
N ILE A 45 2.51 0.78 3.38
CA ILE A 45 3.38 0.13 4.36
C ILE A 45 3.69 -1.32 3.95
N ALA A 46 2.69 -2.05 3.47
CA ALA A 46 2.84 -3.44 3.01
C ALA A 46 3.48 -3.55 1.61
N LEU A 47 3.24 -2.54 0.75
CA LEU A 47 3.80 -2.43 -0.60
C LEU A 47 4.82 -1.28 -0.65
N PRO A 48 6.11 -1.52 -0.38
CA PRO A 48 7.09 -0.45 -0.14
C PRO A 48 7.49 0.34 -1.40
N THR A 49 6.85 0.13 -2.53
CA THR A 49 7.07 0.92 -3.74
C THR A 49 5.97 1.96 -3.90
N ALA A 50 6.30 3.24 -3.79
CA ALA A 50 5.35 4.34 -3.97
C ALA A 50 4.67 4.29 -5.35
N ALA A 51 5.44 4.06 -6.42
CA ALA A 51 4.92 3.96 -7.78
C ALA A 51 3.96 2.77 -7.96
N GLY A 52 4.36 1.57 -7.48
CA GLY A 52 3.51 0.37 -7.55
C GLY A 52 2.23 0.53 -6.73
N CYS A 53 2.33 1.10 -5.53
CA CYS A 53 1.16 1.40 -4.70
C CYS A 53 0.24 2.43 -5.40
N ALA A 54 0.79 3.54 -5.91
CA ALA A 54 0.01 4.55 -6.61
C ALA A 54 -0.71 3.98 -7.84
N ALA A 55 -0.05 3.12 -8.61
CA ALA A 55 -0.67 2.47 -9.77
C ALA A 55 -1.81 1.53 -9.35
N ALA A 56 -1.56 0.62 -8.39
CA ALA A 56 -2.56 -0.38 -7.96
C ALA A 56 -3.74 0.25 -7.24
N VAL A 57 -3.47 1.11 -6.24
CA VAL A 57 -4.51 1.79 -5.46
C VAL A 57 -5.22 2.85 -6.29
N GLY A 58 -4.46 3.61 -7.08
CA GLY A 58 -4.99 4.67 -7.94
C GLY A 58 -5.96 4.14 -8.99
N ALA A 59 -5.65 3.01 -9.63
CA ALA A 59 -6.55 2.39 -10.61
C ALA A 59 -7.94 2.06 -10.03
N LEU A 60 -8.04 1.80 -8.73
CA LEU A 60 -9.29 1.48 -8.06
C LEU A 60 -9.94 2.68 -7.37
N LEU A 61 -9.16 3.43 -6.59
CA LEU A 61 -9.70 4.50 -5.76
C LEU A 61 -9.94 5.80 -6.53
N ILE A 62 -9.12 6.16 -7.53
CA ILE A 62 -9.32 7.41 -8.28
C ILE A 62 -10.68 7.40 -9.00
N PRO A 63 -11.06 6.36 -9.78
CA PRO A 63 -12.39 6.31 -10.38
C PRO A 63 -13.52 6.31 -9.33
N ALA A 64 -13.32 5.63 -8.19
CA ALA A 64 -14.31 5.60 -7.12
C ALA A 64 -14.53 6.98 -6.48
N LEU A 65 -13.46 7.73 -6.24
CA LEU A 65 -13.50 9.11 -5.72
C LEU A 65 -14.20 10.05 -6.71
N ILE A 66 -13.85 9.96 -8.00
CA ILE A 66 -14.45 10.78 -9.06
C ILE A 66 -15.95 10.50 -9.19
N ARG A 67 -16.38 9.23 -9.17
CA ARG A 67 -17.81 8.86 -9.16
C ARG A 67 -18.56 9.39 -7.92
N SER A 68 -17.84 9.56 -6.81
CA SER A 68 -18.40 10.19 -5.60
C SER A 68 -18.43 11.72 -5.66
N GLY A 69 -18.08 12.31 -6.80
CA GLY A 69 -18.10 13.74 -7.04
C GLY A 69 -16.81 14.48 -6.68
N VAL A 70 -15.75 13.77 -6.31
CA VAL A 70 -14.44 14.38 -6.02
C VAL A 70 -13.73 14.76 -7.32
N HIS A 71 -13.15 15.96 -7.36
CA HIS A 71 -12.38 16.40 -8.52
C HIS A 71 -11.14 15.51 -8.75
N PRO A 72 -10.78 15.16 -10.00
CA PRO A 72 -9.65 14.28 -10.31
C PRO A 72 -8.32 14.69 -9.67
N ALA A 73 -8.04 16.00 -9.60
CA ALA A 73 -6.84 16.50 -8.95
C ALA A 73 -6.78 16.14 -7.46
N MET A 74 -7.91 16.25 -6.73
CA MET A 74 -7.98 15.88 -5.32
C MET A 74 -7.91 14.37 -5.14
N ALA A 75 -8.52 13.60 -6.04
CA ALA A 75 -8.43 12.15 -6.02
C ALA A 75 -6.97 11.67 -6.22
N GLY A 76 -6.28 12.19 -7.23
CA GLY A 76 -4.86 11.90 -7.47
C GLY A 76 -3.96 12.34 -6.31
N SER A 77 -4.20 13.53 -5.75
CA SER A 77 -3.45 14.03 -4.60
C SER A 77 -3.63 13.16 -3.36
N ALA A 78 -4.83 12.62 -3.12
CA ALA A 78 -5.08 11.73 -1.99
C ALA A 78 -4.27 10.44 -2.09
N ILE A 79 -4.21 9.84 -3.29
CA ILE A 79 -3.39 8.65 -3.52
C ILE A 79 -1.91 8.99 -3.38
N PHE A 80 -1.45 10.08 -3.97
CA PHE A 80 -0.05 10.51 -3.90
C PHE A 80 0.41 10.74 -2.45
N LEU A 81 -0.36 11.46 -1.63
CA LEU A 81 -0.04 11.65 -0.21
C LEU A 81 0.03 10.32 0.55
N GLY A 82 -0.88 9.39 0.25
CA GLY A 82 -0.89 8.08 0.89
C GLY A 82 0.36 7.24 0.59
N THR A 83 1.05 7.48 -0.53
CA THR A 83 2.30 6.76 -0.83
C THR A 83 3.45 7.08 0.13
N TRP A 84 3.30 8.02 1.04
CA TRP A 84 4.24 8.24 2.12
C TRP A 84 4.29 7.09 3.14
N GLY A 85 3.31 6.18 3.14
CA GLY A 85 3.31 4.96 3.97
C GLY A 85 4.54 4.09 3.78
N SER A 86 5.18 4.14 2.60
CA SER A 86 6.43 3.42 2.36
C SER A 86 7.55 3.78 3.35
N SER A 87 7.55 4.99 3.91
CA SER A 87 8.53 5.40 4.92
C SER A 87 8.49 4.51 6.17
N LEU A 88 7.33 4.00 6.55
CA LEU A 88 7.16 3.07 7.66
C LEU A 88 7.33 1.60 7.26
N SER A 89 7.62 1.32 5.98
CA SER A 89 7.86 -0.05 5.54
C SER A 89 9.29 -0.49 5.85
N PRO A 90 9.48 -1.64 6.52
CA PRO A 90 10.81 -2.22 6.67
C PRO A 90 11.42 -2.65 5.33
N GLY A 91 10.61 -2.78 4.28
CA GLY A 91 11.04 -3.08 2.92
C GLY A 91 11.47 -1.86 2.11
N LEU A 92 11.34 -0.63 2.61
CA LEU A 92 11.91 0.54 1.95
C LEU A 92 13.43 0.50 2.06
N MET A 93 14.12 0.66 0.93
CA MET A 93 15.57 0.48 0.83
C MET A 93 16.38 1.27 1.89
N PHE A 94 15.93 2.48 2.23
CA PHE A 94 16.63 3.36 3.17
C PHE A 94 16.60 2.85 4.61
N ASN A 95 15.50 2.26 5.07
CA ASN A 95 15.36 1.80 6.45
C ASN A 95 16.37 0.70 6.81
N PRO A 96 16.55 -0.37 6.02
CA PRO A 96 17.62 -1.35 6.25
C PRO A 96 19.03 -0.78 6.15
N GLN A 97 19.27 0.19 5.25
CA GLN A 97 20.60 0.83 5.13
C GLN A 97 20.95 1.64 6.39
N VAL A 98 20.00 2.44 6.89
CA VAL A 98 20.19 3.19 8.13
C VAL A 98 20.40 2.25 9.31
N ALA A 99 19.62 1.18 9.40
CA ALA A 99 19.73 0.15 10.43
C ALA A 99 21.12 -0.48 10.43
N GLN A 100 21.63 -0.85 9.26
CA GLN A 100 22.97 -1.42 9.09
C GLN A 100 24.08 -0.44 9.51
N LEU A 101 24.00 0.82 9.08
CA LEU A 101 24.99 1.84 9.44
C LEU A 101 24.97 2.20 10.92
N ALA A 102 23.80 2.18 11.55
CA ALA A 102 23.62 2.46 12.96
C ALA A 102 23.86 1.26 13.86
N GLY A 103 24.00 0.04 13.32
CA GLY A 103 24.16 -1.20 14.10
C GLY A 103 22.93 -1.56 14.91
N VAL A 104 21.72 -1.20 14.44
CA VAL A 104 20.44 -1.46 15.11
C VAL A 104 19.49 -2.26 14.22
N ASP A 105 18.42 -2.79 14.81
CA ASP A 105 17.35 -3.44 14.06
C ASP A 105 16.55 -2.43 13.23
N VAL A 106 16.04 -2.84 12.05
CA VAL A 106 15.26 -2.01 11.15
C VAL A 106 13.98 -1.47 11.79
N MET A 107 13.35 -2.25 12.67
CA MET A 107 12.15 -1.81 13.38
C MET A 107 12.46 -0.72 14.40
N THR A 108 13.67 -0.71 14.98
CA THR A 108 14.14 0.37 15.86
C THR A 108 14.27 1.68 15.08
N VAL A 109 14.78 1.64 13.86
CA VAL A 109 14.84 2.82 12.98
C VAL A 109 13.43 3.34 12.70
N ILE A 110 12.52 2.48 12.28
CA ILE A 110 11.13 2.86 11.97
C ILE A 110 10.43 3.42 13.21
N ALA A 111 10.59 2.76 14.36
CA ALA A 111 9.97 3.21 15.61
C ALA A 111 10.42 4.63 16.00
N SER A 112 11.66 5.01 15.71
CA SER A 112 12.21 6.32 16.08
C SER A 112 11.48 7.51 15.44
N PHE A 113 10.86 7.33 14.27
CA PHE A 113 10.13 8.40 13.55
C PHE A 113 8.67 8.06 13.22
N SER A 114 8.17 6.90 13.64
CA SER A 114 6.80 6.44 13.32
C SER A 114 5.72 7.41 13.81
N MET A 115 5.88 7.97 15.01
CA MET A 115 4.97 8.96 15.55
C MET A 115 4.86 10.19 14.66
N GLN A 116 6.00 10.72 14.20
CA GLN A 116 6.07 11.89 13.32
C GLN A 116 5.43 11.58 11.97
N ALA A 117 5.66 10.39 11.41
CA ALA A 117 5.06 9.97 10.15
C ALA A 117 3.53 9.86 10.27
N VAL A 118 3.02 9.28 11.36
CA VAL A 118 1.57 9.15 11.59
C VAL A 118 0.92 10.52 11.81
N ILE A 119 1.50 11.38 12.63
CA ILE A 119 0.99 12.74 12.83
C ILE A 119 1.00 13.49 11.50
N GLY A 120 2.11 13.41 10.75
CA GLY A 120 2.27 14.08 9.46
C GLY A 120 1.21 13.68 8.45
N ILE A 121 0.91 12.37 8.30
CA ILE A 121 -0.11 11.92 7.33
C ILE A 121 -1.52 12.32 7.75
N VAL A 122 -1.82 12.31 9.05
CA VAL A 122 -3.12 12.77 9.56
C VAL A 122 -3.30 14.26 9.27
N VAL A 123 -2.30 15.09 9.58
CA VAL A 123 -2.31 16.53 9.27
C VAL A 123 -2.45 16.76 7.77
N ALA A 124 -1.67 16.05 6.94
CA ALA A 124 -1.74 16.16 5.48
C ALA A 124 -3.12 15.77 4.93
N ALA A 125 -3.75 14.71 5.46
CA ALA A 125 -5.09 14.30 5.08
C ALA A 125 -6.16 15.36 5.43
N ILE A 126 -6.05 15.97 6.61
CA ILE A 126 -6.93 17.06 7.04
C ILE A 126 -6.73 18.28 6.14
N LEU A 127 -5.49 18.70 5.90
CA LEU A 127 -5.18 19.85 5.05
C LEU A 127 -5.66 19.64 3.62
N LEU A 128 -5.46 18.46 3.04
CA LEU A 128 -5.98 18.15 1.70
C LEU A 128 -7.50 18.26 1.66
N ASN A 129 -8.19 17.78 2.69
CA ASN A 129 -9.64 17.89 2.76
C ASN A 129 -10.10 19.35 2.88
N ILE A 130 -9.41 20.17 3.66
CA ILE A 130 -9.68 21.61 3.78
C ILE A 130 -9.48 22.28 2.41
N VAL A 131 -8.36 22.01 1.73
CA VAL A 131 -8.09 22.53 0.38
C VAL A 131 -9.19 22.13 -0.60
N ALA A 132 -9.63 20.88 -0.57
CA ALA A 132 -10.71 20.39 -1.42
C ALA A 132 -12.04 21.10 -1.14
N ILE A 133 -12.35 21.41 0.13
CA ILE A 133 -13.54 22.16 0.51
C ILE A 133 -13.45 23.62 0.03
N VAL A 134 -12.33 24.28 0.30
CA VAL A 134 -12.10 25.70 -0.09
C VAL A 134 -12.18 25.88 -1.61
N LYS A 135 -11.62 24.94 -2.36
CA LYS A 135 -11.69 24.94 -3.84
C LYS A 135 -13.02 24.44 -4.38
N LYS A 136 -13.94 23.95 -3.53
CA LYS A 136 -15.20 23.30 -3.94
C LYS A 136 -14.96 22.06 -4.84
N GLU A 137 -13.87 21.36 -4.62
CA GLU A 137 -13.43 20.18 -5.37
C GLU A 137 -13.68 18.86 -4.62
N HIS A 138 -14.28 18.92 -3.42
CA HIS A 138 -14.59 17.76 -2.60
C HIS A 138 -15.85 17.00 -3.03
N THR A 139 -16.78 17.69 -3.74
CA THR A 139 -18.05 17.13 -4.25
C THR A 139 -18.50 17.88 -5.50
N GLY A 140 -19.46 17.29 -6.21
CA GLY A 140 -20.13 17.98 -7.35
C GLY A 140 -19.38 17.89 -8.68
N TYR A 141 -18.27 17.19 -8.76
CA TYR A 141 -17.63 16.93 -10.04
C TYR A 141 -18.45 15.93 -10.86
N VAL A 142 -18.81 16.32 -12.09
CA VAL A 142 -19.54 15.46 -13.03
C VAL A 142 -18.63 15.16 -14.22
N MET A 143 -18.42 13.89 -14.50
CA MET A 143 -17.65 13.46 -15.67
C MET A 143 -18.42 13.78 -16.95
N LYS A 144 -17.78 14.46 -17.89
CA LYS A 144 -18.41 14.84 -19.18
C LYS A 144 -18.60 13.67 -20.16
N ASN A 145 -17.95 12.52 -19.93
CA ASN A 145 -18.09 11.32 -20.77
C ASN A 145 -18.02 10.06 -19.89
N ASP A 146 -19.08 9.29 -19.87
CA ASP A 146 -19.17 7.96 -19.23
C ASP A 146 -18.45 6.88 -20.06
N THR A 147 -17.14 6.93 -20.13
CA THR A 147 -16.31 5.85 -20.69
C THR A 147 -15.48 5.16 -19.61
N VAL A 148 -15.87 5.29 -18.34
CA VAL A 148 -15.27 4.45 -17.31
C VAL A 148 -16.03 3.11 -17.32
N GLU A 149 -15.42 2.08 -17.90
CA GLU A 149 -15.94 0.72 -17.81
C GLU A 149 -16.35 0.46 -16.35
N GLU A 150 -17.59 0.02 -16.17
CA GLU A 150 -18.05 -0.51 -14.88
C GLU A 150 -17.08 -1.61 -14.48
N GLY A 151 -16.31 -1.36 -13.41
CA GLY A 151 -15.36 -2.36 -12.93
C GLY A 151 -16.11 -3.66 -12.67
N LYS A 152 -15.77 -4.70 -13.43
CA LYS A 152 -16.25 -6.06 -13.22
C LYS A 152 -16.26 -6.33 -11.72
N GLU A 153 -17.33 -6.90 -11.19
CA GLU A 153 -17.38 -7.33 -9.79
C GLU A 153 -16.19 -8.23 -9.49
N PHE A 154 -15.19 -7.67 -8.84
CA PHE A 154 -13.99 -8.39 -8.47
C PHE A 154 -14.30 -9.19 -7.20
N LYS A 155 -14.37 -10.51 -7.32
CA LYS A 155 -14.55 -11.39 -6.15
C LYS A 155 -13.25 -11.39 -5.34
N VAL A 156 -13.26 -10.70 -4.22
CA VAL A 156 -12.13 -10.64 -3.30
C VAL A 156 -11.91 -12.01 -2.66
N ASN A 157 -10.70 -12.53 -2.82
CA ASN A 157 -10.24 -13.67 -2.05
C ASN A 157 -9.44 -13.14 -0.84
N TYR A 158 -10.01 -13.28 0.36
CA TYR A 158 -9.41 -12.77 1.59
C TYR A 158 -8.05 -13.40 1.90
N PHE A 159 -7.87 -14.66 1.50
CA PHE A 159 -6.57 -15.33 1.69
C PHE A 159 -5.48 -14.66 0.84
N TYR A 160 -5.77 -14.36 -0.42
CA TYR A 160 -4.82 -13.66 -1.30
C TYR A 160 -4.56 -12.22 -0.84
N ALA A 161 -5.56 -11.57 -0.25
CA ALA A 161 -5.43 -10.21 0.28
C ALA A 161 -4.46 -10.10 1.46
N ILE A 162 -4.29 -11.17 2.24
CA ILE A 162 -3.39 -11.18 3.42
C ILE A 162 -1.93 -11.43 3.03
N ILE A 163 -1.67 -12.14 1.91
CA ILE A 163 -0.31 -12.55 1.53
C ILE A 163 0.69 -11.37 1.48
N PRO A 164 0.38 -10.20 0.89
CA PRO A 164 1.31 -9.08 0.88
C PRO A 164 1.67 -8.53 2.27
N ILE A 165 0.85 -8.80 3.28
CA ILE A 165 1.04 -8.32 4.65
C ILE A 165 1.94 -9.28 5.45
N ILE A 166 2.06 -10.55 5.04
CA ILE A 166 2.80 -11.58 5.77
C ILE A 166 4.25 -11.17 6.08
N PRO A 167 5.07 -10.66 5.14
CA PRO A 167 6.43 -10.23 5.44
C PRO A 167 6.50 -9.18 6.53
N LEU A 168 5.57 -8.22 6.53
CA LEU A 168 5.50 -7.18 7.55
C LEU A 168 5.20 -7.78 8.93
N VAL A 169 4.22 -8.69 9.00
CA VAL A 169 3.87 -9.40 10.25
C VAL A 169 5.06 -10.18 10.79
N LEU A 170 5.78 -10.91 9.92
CA LEU A 170 6.98 -11.67 10.31
C LEU A 170 8.07 -10.76 10.89
N LEU A 171 8.30 -9.60 10.28
CA LEU A 171 9.29 -8.63 10.76
C LEU A 171 8.90 -8.01 12.10
N VAL A 172 7.62 -7.71 12.31
CA VAL A 172 7.12 -7.20 13.59
C VAL A 172 7.26 -8.26 14.68
N LEU A 173 6.86 -9.50 14.40
CA LEU A 173 6.95 -10.61 15.37
C LEU A 173 8.39 -10.98 15.73
N GLY A 174 9.34 -10.84 14.79
CA GLY A 174 10.77 -11.08 14.99
C GLY A 174 11.54 -9.86 15.49
N SER A 175 10.89 -8.69 15.65
CA SER A 175 11.55 -7.48 16.13
C SER A 175 11.93 -7.60 17.61
N LYS A 176 12.97 -6.87 18.04
CA LYS A 176 13.41 -6.83 19.44
C LYS A 176 12.35 -6.35 20.42
N GLN A 177 11.37 -5.57 19.92
CA GLN A 177 10.27 -5.04 20.72
C GLN A 177 9.21 -6.10 21.04
N VAL A 178 8.98 -7.05 20.14
CA VAL A 178 7.93 -8.09 20.26
C VAL A 178 8.50 -9.45 20.59
N ALA A 179 9.61 -9.84 19.95
CA ALA A 179 10.43 -11.04 20.23
C ALA A 179 9.63 -12.36 20.35
N VAL A 180 8.58 -12.53 19.55
CA VAL A 180 7.77 -13.77 19.54
C VAL A 180 8.44 -14.88 18.73
N ILE A 181 9.15 -14.51 17.66
CA ILE A 181 9.92 -15.42 16.82
C ILE A 181 11.37 -14.92 16.74
N PRO A 182 12.33 -15.77 16.33
CA PRO A 182 13.70 -15.30 16.07
C PRO A 182 13.73 -14.14 15.08
N GLU A 183 14.70 -13.24 15.24
CA GLU A 183 14.89 -12.10 14.35
C GLU A 183 15.10 -12.57 12.90
N ILE A 184 14.26 -12.07 11.99
CA ILE A 184 14.28 -12.41 10.57
C ILE A 184 14.68 -11.17 9.78
N SER A 185 15.63 -11.32 8.86
CA SER A 185 16.02 -10.22 7.99
C SER A 185 14.94 -9.86 6.96
N VAL A 186 14.91 -8.61 6.54
CA VAL A 186 13.95 -8.13 5.53
C VAL A 186 13.96 -8.97 4.24
N PRO A 187 15.14 -9.32 3.65
CA PRO A 187 15.15 -10.18 2.47
C PRO A 187 14.51 -11.55 2.70
N VAL A 188 14.77 -12.17 3.84
CA VAL A 188 14.23 -13.50 4.19
C VAL A 188 12.71 -13.44 4.36
N SER A 189 12.18 -12.44 5.07
CA SER A 189 10.72 -12.29 5.22
C SER A 189 10.02 -12.08 3.86
N MET A 190 10.63 -11.29 2.96
CA MET A 190 10.11 -11.06 1.61
C MET A 190 10.17 -12.33 0.74
N LEU A 191 11.22 -13.15 0.87
CA LEU A 191 11.31 -14.45 0.21
C LEU A 191 10.23 -15.41 0.70
N ILE A 192 9.99 -15.46 2.01
CA ILE A 192 8.91 -16.27 2.59
C ILE A 192 7.55 -15.84 2.04
N GLY A 193 7.27 -14.53 2.03
CA GLY A 193 6.04 -13.99 1.44
C GLY A 193 5.89 -14.32 -0.05
N THR A 194 6.99 -14.25 -0.81
CA THR A 194 7.02 -14.62 -2.23
C THR A 194 6.69 -16.10 -2.42
N ALA A 195 7.31 -16.98 -1.65
CA ALA A 195 7.08 -18.43 -1.71
C ALA A 195 5.63 -18.78 -1.36
N ILE A 196 5.08 -18.17 -0.31
CA ILE A 196 3.66 -18.35 0.07
C ILE A 196 2.74 -17.89 -1.06
N GLY A 197 3.00 -16.73 -1.68
CA GLY A 197 2.21 -16.22 -2.79
C GLY A 197 2.22 -17.15 -4.01
N ILE A 198 3.38 -17.69 -4.38
CA ILE A 198 3.51 -18.63 -5.49
C ILE A 198 2.79 -19.96 -5.18
N ILE A 199 2.94 -20.49 -3.97
CA ILE A 199 2.29 -21.75 -3.56
C ILE A 199 0.77 -21.60 -3.50
N ALA A 200 0.29 -20.49 -2.94
CA ALA A 200 -1.14 -20.24 -2.74
C ALA A 200 -1.88 -20.00 -4.05
N VAL A 201 -1.34 -19.15 -4.91
CA VAL A 201 -1.98 -18.73 -6.17
C VAL A 201 -1.71 -19.74 -7.29
N ARG A 202 -0.60 -20.49 -7.21
CA ARG A 202 -0.13 -21.44 -8.24
C ARG A 202 -0.03 -20.82 -9.62
N PRO A 203 0.62 -19.64 -9.77
CA PRO A 203 0.83 -19.02 -11.06
C PRO A 203 1.81 -19.85 -11.89
N ASN A 204 2.07 -19.41 -13.14
CA ASN A 204 3.22 -19.95 -13.87
C ASN A 204 4.51 -19.61 -13.11
N VAL A 205 5.14 -20.63 -12.53
CA VAL A 205 6.31 -20.46 -11.65
C VAL A 205 7.49 -19.83 -12.41
N ALA A 206 7.71 -20.22 -13.67
CA ALA A 206 8.80 -19.66 -14.48
C ALA A 206 8.62 -18.15 -14.69
N GLU A 207 7.39 -17.70 -14.99
CA GLU A 207 7.09 -16.28 -15.11
C GLU A 207 7.17 -15.53 -13.78
N ALA A 208 6.72 -16.14 -12.67
CA ALA A 208 6.83 -15.56 -11.35
C ALA A 208 8.31 -15.35 -10.94
N VAL A 209 9.17 -16.33 -11.19
CA VAL A 209 10.62 -16.25 -10.97
C VAL A 209 11.23 -15.16 -11.84
N LYS A 210 10.88 -15.10 -13.13
CA LYS A 210 11.34 -14.05 -14.05
C LYS A 210 10.94 -12.66 -13.57
N LYS A 211 9.70 -12.48 -13.08
CA LYS A 211 9.24 -11.21 -12.48
C LYS A 211 10.02 -10.87 -11.23
N PHE A 212 10.28 -11.85 -10.36
CA PHE A 212 11.08 -11.65 -9.15
C PHE A 212 12.47 -11.10 -9.48
N PHE A 213 13.19 -11.75 -10.41
CA PHE A 213 14.53 -11.31 -10.80
C PHE A 213 14.56 -10.00 -11.58
N ARG A 214 13.50 -9.65 -12.31
CA ARG A 214 13.37 -8.35 -12.96
C ARG A 214 13.35 -7.19 -11.94
N GLY A 215 12.92 -7.46 -10.72
CA GLY A 215 12.91 -6.49 -9.62
C GLY A 215 14.21 -6.42 -8.82
N THR A 216 15.22 -7.23 -9.16
CA THR A 216 16.52 -7.26 -8.47
C THR A 216 17.67 -6.71 -9.29
N GLY A 217 17.46 -6.41 -10.58
CA GLY A 217 18.44 -5.89 -11.53
C GLY A 217 18.22 -4.46 -11.92
#